data_beb7a5cdc18a5b19d5972a79e38c4ce4
#
_entry.id   beb7a5cdc18a5b19d5972a79e38c4ce4
#
_cell.length_a   1.000
_cell.length_b   1.000
_cell.length_c   1.000
_cell.angle_alpha   90.00
_cell.angle_beta   90.00
_cell.angle_gamma   90.00
#
_symmetry.space_group_name_H-M   'P 1'
#
loop_
_entity.id
_entity.type
_entity.pdbx_description
1 polymer ?
#
loop_
_entity_poly.entity_id
_entity_poly.type
_entity_poly.pdbx_seq_one_letter_code
_entity_poly.pdbx_strand_id
1 'polypeptide(L)'
;MKILLTGFDKFGKDSINPSIEAVKRLPDKIDNAIIIKKEIPTVYKKSVDILLRTIEKEKVDVVLNVGQAGGREGISIEKVGININDFRIPDNEGNVIIDEKIIQTGDDAYFVNIPVKAIVKNLNNNGIQSYISYSAGTFICNYVCYYMAYLTRMRYKNMKSGFIHVPYMEGQQKDKNIYSMSLDTMVEGLEIAIKTIITTKKDIKYSYGTLN
;
A
#
# COMPACT_ATOMS: atom_id res chain seq x y z
N MET A 1 -8.22 4.56 17.90
CA MET A 1 -7.98 4.61 16.43
C MET A 1 -8.21 3.22 15.85
N LYS A 2 -8.89 3.12 14.71
CA LYS A 2 -9.04 1.87 13.96
C LYS A 2 -8.31 1.99 12.63
N ILE A 3 -7.46 1.03 12.32
CA ILE A 3 -6.68 0.98 11.08
C ILE A 3 -7.10 -0.24 10.29
N LEU A 4 -7.64 -0.04 9.09
CA LEU A 4 -7.83 -1.09 8.11
C LEU A 4 -6.50 -1.33 7.40
N LEU A 5 -5.92 -2.49 7.62
CA LEU A 5 -4.69 -2.92 7.01
C LEU A 5 -4.99 -4.03 6.00
N THR A 6 -4.64 -3.83 4.75
CA THR A 6 -4.95 -4.79 3.70
C THR A 6 -3.70 -5.33 3.02
N GLY A 7 -3.78 -6.57 2.56
CA GLY A 7 -2.83 -7.18 1.63
C GLY A 7 -3.59 -7.81 0.48
N PHE A 8 -2.92 -7.99 -0.64
CA PHE A 8 -3.52 -8.61 -1.82
C PHE A 8 -3.40 -10.13 -1.78
N ASP A 9 -4.35 -10.81 -2.41
CA ASP A 9 -4.28 -12.23 -2.70
C ASP A 9 -3.09 -12.56 -3.64
N LYS A 10 -2.85 -13.84 -3.86
CA LYS A 10 -1.83 -14.30 -4.83
C LYS A 10 -2.20 -13.82 -6.23
N PHE A 11 -1.16 -13.49 -7.02
CA PHE A 11 -1.33 -12.88 -8.32
C PHE A 11 -0.37 -13.47 -9.36
N GLY A 12 -0.84 -13.60 -10.59
CA GLY A 12 -0.07 -14.11 -11.71
C GLY A 12 0.36 -15.57 -11.50
N LYS A 13 1.66 -15.84 -11.55
CA LYS A 13 2.23 -17.18 -11.34
C LYS A 13 2.72 -17.41 -9.92
N ASP A 14 2.64 -16.41 -9.06
CA ASP A 14 3.11 -16.51 -7.69
C ASP A 14 2.18 -17.39 -6.85
N SER A 15 2.76 -18.30 -6.09
CA SER A 15 2.00 -19.16 -5.17
C SER A 15 1.58 -18.44 -3.89
N ILE A 16 2.23 -17.32 -3.59
CA ILE A 16 2.07 -16.55 -2.36
C ILE A 16 2.23 -15.05 -2.68
N ASN A 17 1.61 -14.19 -1.87
CA ASN A 17 1.80 -12.76 -1.94
C ASN A 17 2.31 -12.25 -0.59
N PRO A 18 3.56 -11.76 -0.50
CA PRO A 18 4.15 -11.31 0.76
C PRO A 18 3.37 -10.20 1.45
N SER A 19 2.60 -9.41 0.71
CA SER A 19 1.81 -8.33 1.32
C SER A 19 0.76 -8.86 2.29
N ILE A 20 -0.02 -9.86 1.90
CA ILE A 20 -1.01 -10.46 2.79
C ILE A 20 -0.38 -11.32 3.88
N GLU A 21 0.73 -12.01 3.57
CA GLU A 21 1.42 -12.81 4.57
C GLU A 21 2.00 -11.94 5.70
N ALA A 22 2.57 -10.79 5.38
CA ALA A 22 3.03 -9.83 6.38
C ALA A 22 1.86 -9.22 7.18
N VAL A 23 0.76 -8.87 6.51
CA VAL A 23 -0.44 -8.35 7.17
C VAL A 23 -1.03 -9.35 8.16
N LYS A 24 -1.12 -10.63 7.80
CA LYS A 24 -1.66 -11.69 8.69
C LYS A 24 -0.84 -11.86 9.98
N ARG A 25 0.50 -11.66 9.92
CA ARG A 25 1.39 -11.83 11.07
C ARG A 25 1.37 -10.69 12.08
N LEU A 26 0.96 -9.50 11.68
CA LEU A 26 0.85 -8.37 12.61
C LEU A 26 -0.15 -8.66 13.74
N PRO A 27 0.02 -8.10 14.93
CA PRO A 27 -0.97 -8.22 16.00
C PRO A 27 -2.26 -7.45 15.67
N ASP A 28 -3.37 -7.82 16.31
CA ASP A 28 -4.66 -7.13 16.14
C ASP A 28 -4.74 -5.79 16.87
N LYS A 29 -3.69 -5.46 17.63
CA LYS A 29 -3.53 -4.19 18.33
C LYS A 29 -2.08 -3.74 18.30
N ILE A 30 -1.83 -2.50 17.92
CA ILE A 30 -0.52 -1.84 17.96
C ILE A 30 -0.72 -0.52 18.71
N ASP A 31 -0.02 -0.35 19.83
CA ASP A 31 -0.21 0.77 20.77
C ASP A 31 -1.70 0.94 21.14
N ASN A 32 -2.30 2.08 20.83
CA ASN A 32 -3.71 2.36 21.08
C ASN A 32 -4.61 2.15 19.84
N ALA A 33 -4.09 1.57 18.77
CA ALA A 33 -4.83 1.31 17.55
C ALA A 33 -5.28 -0.15 17.45
N ILE A 34 -6.53 -0.37 17.02
CA ILE A 34 -7.08 -1.66 16.62
C ILE A 34 -6.76 -1.86 15.15
N ILE A 35 -6.17 -3.00 14.80
CA ILE A 35 -5.80 -3.36 13.43
C ILE A 35 -6.83 -4.34 12.88
N ILE A 36 -7.55 -3.90 11.87
CA ILE A 36 -8.51 -4.72 11.13
C ILE A 36 -7.80 -5.21 9.88
N LYS A 37 -7.46 -6.49 9.87
CA LYS A 37 -6.75 -7.12 8.75
C LYS A 37 -7.73 -7.62 7.70
N LYS A 38 -7.45 -7.36 6.43
CA LYS A 38 -8.30 -7.79 5.32
C LYS A 38 -7.49 -8.19 4.11
N GLU A 39 -7.74 -9.36 3.58
CA GLU A 39 -7.29 -9.74 2.25
C GLU A 39 -8.23 -9.14 1.20
N ILE A 40 -7.66 -8.52 0.16
CA ILE A 40 -8.39 -7.97 -0.98
C ILE A 40 -7.92 -8.65 -2.26
N PRO A 41 -8.81 -8.91 -3.22
CA PRO A 41 -8.44 -9.55 -4.46
C PRO A 41 -7.68 -8.60 -5.37
N THR A 42 -6.73 -9.13 -6.13
CA THR A 42 -6.08 -8.42 -7.26
C THR A 42 -7.04 -8.39 -8.45
N VAL A 43 -8.16 -7.71 -8.28
CA VAL A 43 -9.26 -7.64 -9.24
C VAL A 43 -9.83 -6.22 -9.30
N TYR A 44 -9.96 -5.71 -10.53
CA TYR A 44 -10.57 -4.40 -10.81
C TYR A 44 -11.98 -4.30 -10.19
N LYS A 45 -12.33 -3.16 -9.67
CA LYS A 45 -13.54 -2.85 -8.90
C LYS A 45 -13.70 -3.65 -7.61
N LYS A 46 -13.59 -4.97 -7.61
CA LYS A 46 -13.80 -5.81 -6.42
C LYS A 46 -12.88 -5.46 -5.25
N SER A 47 -11.61 -5.12 -5.54
CA SER A 47 -10.67 -4.67 -4.49
C SER A 47 -11.20 -3.45 -3.75
N VAL A 48 -11.67 -2.44 -4.47
CA VAL A 48 -12.22 -1.20 -3.89
C VAL A 48 -13.58 -1.44 -3.23
N ASP A 49 -14.46 -2.26 -3.82
CA ASP A 49 -15.77 -2.59 -3.24
C ASP A 49 -15.64 -3.23 -1.84
N ILE A 50 -14.66 -4.12 -1.66
CA ILE A 50 -14.38 -4.73 -0.35
C ILE A 50 -13.87 -3.67 0.64
N LEU A 51 -12.99 -2.78 0.20
CA LEU A 51 -12.50 -1.66 1.02
C LEU A 51 -13.64 -0.77 1.47
N LEU A 52 -14.51 -0.34 0.56
CA LEU A 52 -15.66 0.53 0.86
C LEU A 52 -16.61 -0.10 1.88
N ARG A 53 -17.01 -1.36 1.67
CA ARG A 53 -17.86 -2.08 2.60
C ARG A 53 -17.22 -2.19 3.98
N THR A 54 -15.90 -2.44 4.04
CA THR A 54 -15.19 -2.57 5.31
C THR A 54 -15.07 -1.21 6.01
N ILE A 55 -14.75 -0.14 5.28
CA ILE A 55 -14.68 1.23 5.81
C ILE A 55 -16.02 1.64 6.44
N GLU A 56 -17.12 1.39 5.72
CA GLU A 56 -18.47 1.75 6.18
C GLU A 56 -18.92 0.95 7.41
N LYS A 57 -18.62 -0.36 7.41
CA LYS A 57 -18.94 -1.23 8.54
C LYS A 57 -18.14 -0.92 9.79
N GLU A 58 -16.83 -0.79 9.66
CA GLU A 58 -15.91 -0.71 10.79
C GLU A 58 -15.67 0.73 11.28
N LYS A 59 -16.00 1.74 10.47
CA LYS A 59 -15.76 3.16 10.77
C LYS A 59 -14.28 3.42 11.08
N VAL A 60 -13.42 3.15 10.10
CA VAL A 60 -11.97 3.21 10.27
C VAL A 60 -11.43 4.65 10.16
N ASP A 61 -10.35 4.93 10.90
CA ASP A 61 -9.66 6.22 10.88
C ASP A 61 -8.55 6.26 9.81
N VAL A 62 -7.99 5.08 9.50
CA VAL A 62 -6.88 4.94 8.54
C VAL A 62 -7.12 3.71 7.67
N VAL A 63 -6.84 3.83 6.38
CA VAL A 63 -6.72 2.70 5.45
C VAL A 63 -5.27 2.63 4.99
N LEU A 64 -4.58 1.56 5.31
CA LEU A 64 -3.22 1.28 4.87
C LEU A 64 -3.22 0.03 4.00
N ASN A 65 -2.97 0.21 2.72
CA ASN A 65 -2.92 -0.90 1.78
C ASN A 65 -1.47 -1.33 1.57
N VAL A 66 -1.24 -2.63 1.51
CA VAL A 66 0.08 -3.22 1.26
C VAL A 66 0.01 -4.05 0.00
N GLY A 67 0.92 -3.81 -0.94
CA GLY A 67 1.07 -4.57 -2.17
C GLY A 67 2.46 -5.15 -2.34
N GLN A 68 2.62 -6.10 -3.26
CA GLN A 68 3.92 -6.61 -3.69
C GLN A 68 4.41 -5.81 -4.90
N ALA A 69 5.65 -5.33 -4.84
CA ALA A 69 6.36 -4.78 -5.99
C ALA A 69 7.69 -5.52 -6.18
N GLY A 70 7.63 -6.64 -6.89
CA GLY A 70 8.80 -7.45 -7.19
C GLY A 70 9.86 -6.66 -7.98
N GLY A 71 11.13 -6.87 -7.64
CA GLY A 71 12.27 -6.18 -8.25
C GLY A 71 12.59 -4.81 -7.64
N ARG A 72 11.82 -4.35 -6.65
CA ARG A 72 12.16 -3.16 -5.87
C ARG A 72 13.09 -3.52 -4.71
N GLU A 73 14.09 -2.69 -4.47
CA GLU A 73 15.06 -2.87 -3.40
C GLU A 73 14.58 -2.15 -2.12
N GLY A 74 13.84 -2.86 -1.28
CA GLY A 74 13.33 -2.34 -0.02
C GLY A 74 11.83 -2.03 0.00
N ILE A 75 11.36 -1.56 1.15
CA ILE A 75 9.97 -1.14 1.35
C ILE A 75 9.78 0.23 0.72
N SER A 76 8.81 0.38 -0.17
CA SER A 76 8.50 1.67 -0.78
C SER A 76 7.18 2.23 -0.31
N ILE A 77 7.19 3.51 0.11
CA ILE A 77 6.01 4.22 0.57
C ILE A 77 5.51 5.08 -0.59
N GLU A 78 4.34 4.76 -1.11
CA GLU A 78 3.78 5.47 -2.25
C GLU A 78 3.34 6.88 -1.85
N LYS A 79 3.82 7.88 -2.58
CA LYS A 79 3.47 9.28 -2.34
C LYS A 79 2.19 9.69 -3.05
N VAL A 80 1.90 9.08 -4.21
CA VAL A 80 0.86 9.53 -5.13
C VAL A 80 0.22 8.35 -5.84
N GLY A 81 -1.10 8.43 -6.03
CA GLY A 81 -1.84 7.62 -7.00
C GLY A 81 -2.21 8.49 -8.20
N ILE A 82 -2.12 7.94 -9.41
CA ILE A 82 -2.43 8.61 -10.67
C ILE A 82 -3.74 8.08 -11.26
N ASN A 83 -4.49 8.93 -11.97
CA ASN A 83 -5.83 8.64 -12.47
C ASN A 83 -5.81 7.86 -13.78
N ILE A 84 -5.15 6.72 -13.78
CA ILE A 84 -5.06 5.87 -14.96
C ILE A 84 -5.08 4.38 -14.57
N ASN A 85 -5.85 3.59 -15.32
CA ASN A 85 -5.73 2.15 -15.42
C ASN A 85 -5.14 1.81 -16.79
N ASP A 86 -3.97 1.18 -16.79
CA ASP A 86 -3.33 0.68 -18.00
C ASP A 86 -2.66 -0.66 -17.69
N PHE A 87 -3.41 -1.74 -17.91
CA PHE A 87 -3.08 -3.08 -17.48
C PHE A 87 -2.27 -3.81 -18.53
N ARG A 88 -1.00 -4.02 -18.28
CA ARG A 88 -0.13 -4.82 -19.16
C ARG A 88 -0.49 -6.31 -19.21
N ILE A 89 -1.12 -6.81 -18.16
CA ILE A 89 -1.55 -8.20 -17.98
C ILE A 89 -2.94 -8.21 -17.37
N PRO A 90 -3.74 -9.28 -17.60
CA PRO A 90 -5.06 -9.39 -16.97
C PRO A 90 -4.95 -9.50 -15.44
N ASP A 91 -5.98 -9.02 -14.76
CA ASP A 91 -6.15 -9.26 -13.33
C ASP A 91 -6.60 -10.72 -13.06
N ASN A 92 -6.84 -11.07 -11.80
CA ASN A 92 -7.19 -12.45 -11.42
C ASN A 92 -8.55 -12.94 -11.97
N GLU A 93 -9.36 -12.05 -12.56
CA GLU A 93 -10.63 -12.40 -13.24
C GLU A 93 -10.59 -12.18 -14.75
N GLY A 94 -9.40 -11.91 -15.29
CA GLY A 94 -9.23 -11.73 -16.73
C GLY A 94 -9.54 -10.32 -17.23
N ASN A 95 -9.79 -9.34 -16.36
CA ASN A 95 -10.04 -7.97 -16.79
C ASN A 95 -8.73 -7.34 -17.29
N VAL A 96 -8.79 -6.70 -18.44
CA VAL A 96 -7.72 -5.89 -19.04
C VAL A 96 -8.29 -4.51 -19.33
N ILE A 97 -7.80 -3.50 -18.63
CA ILE A 97 -8.22 -2.10 -18.81
C ILE A 97 -7.03 -1.37 -19.43
N ILE A 98 -7.25 -0.63 -20.51
CA ILE A 98 -6.18 0.02 -21.27
C ILE A 98 -6.50 1.51 -21.36
N ASP A 99 -5.58 2.33 -20.83
CA ASP A 99 -5.59 3.80 -20.93
C ASP A 99 -6.93 4.44 -20.50
N GLU A 100 -7.52 3.96 -19.39
CA GLU A 100 -8.77 4.48 -18.87
C GLU A 100 -8.59 5.24 -17.56
N LYS A 101 -9.34 6.34 -17.38
CA LYS A 101 -9.40 7.02 -16.08
C LYS A 101 -10.02 6.11 -15.01
N ILE A 102 -9.45 6.13 -13.82
CA ILE A 102 -10.00 5.46 -12.64
C ILE A 102 -11.31 6.13 -12.22
N ILE A 103 -11.32 7.47 -12.19
CA ILE A 103 -12.50 8.29 -11.89
C ILE A 103 -12.57 9.39 -12.95
N GLN A 104 -13.66 9.39 -13.73
CA GLN A 104 -13.84 10.31 -14.87
C GLN A 104 -13.74 11.78 -14.46
N THR A 105 -14.30 12.14 -13.30
CA THR A 105 -14.34 13.52 -12.76
C THR A 105 -13.22 13.81 -11.76
N GLY A 106 -12.29 12.87 -11.54
CA GLY A 106 -11.18 13.03 -10.63
C GLY A 106 -10.00 13.78 -11.27
N ASP A 107 -9.18 14.44 -10.43
CA ASP A 107 -7.93 15.05 -10.88
C ASP A 107 -6.96 13.98 -11.41
N ASP A 108 -5.94 14.38 -12.10
CA ASP A 108 -4.95 13.45 -12.69
C ASP A 108 -4.14 12.69 -11.63
N ALA A 109 -4.01 13.25 -10.41
CA ALA A 109 -3.33 12.59 -9.31
C ALA A 109 -3.79 13.07 -7.93
N TYR A 110 -3.71 12.18 -6.93
CA TYR A 110 -3.91 12.53 -5.53
C TYR A 110 -2.77 12.03 -4.66
N PHE A 111 -2.22 12.92 -3.84
CA PHE A 111 -1.25 12.53 -2.82
C PHE A 111 -1.95 11.79 -1.67
N VAL A 112 -1.32 10.72 -1.19
CA VAL A 112 -1.70 10.08 0.07
C VAL A 112 -1.49 11.05 1.24
N ASN A 113 -2.23 10.86 2.32
CA ASN A 113 -2.22 11.78 3.47
C ASN A 113 -1.66 11.15 4.76
N ILE A 114 -0.97 10.00 4.66
CA ILE A 114 -0.12 9.46 5.73
C ILE A 114 1.23 10.20 5.77
N PRO A 115 1.99 10.14 6.89
CA PRO A 115 3.28 10.82 7.04
C PRO A 115 4.42 10.05 6.34
N VAL A 116 4.45 10.09 5.00
CA VAL A 116 5.34 9.30 4.14
C VAL A 116 6.82 9.48 4.50
N LYS A 117 7.26 10.73 4.70
CA LYS A 117 8.67 11.04 5.01
C LYS A 117 9.08 10.56 6.40
N ALA A 118 8.18 10.70 7.38
CA ALA A 118 8.44 10.21 8.72
C ALA A 118 8.52 8.68 8.75
N ILE A 119 7.68 7.98 7.97
CA ILE A 119 7.71 6.52 7.85
C ILE A 119 9.07 6.08 7.29
N VAL A 120 9.49 6.62 6.14
CA VAL A 120 10.79 6.27 5.52
C VAL A 120 11.94 6.55 6.47
N LYS A 121 11.93 7.71 7.16
CA LYS A 121 12.97 8.04 8.14
C LYS A 121 13.04 7.00 9.26
N ASN A 122 11.91 6.61 9.81
CA ASN A 122 11.86 5.66 10.92
C ASN A 122 12.26 4.24 10.48
N LEU A 123 11.86 3.80 9.29
CA LEU A 123 12.31 2.52 8.72
C LEU A 123 13.84 2.50 8.57
N ASN A 124 14.42 3.50 7.91
CA ASN A 124 15.86 3.56 7.69
C ASN A 124 16.66 3.68 9.01
N ASN A 125 16.13 4.40 10.01
CA ASN A 125 16.74 4.48 11.35
C ASN A 125 16.76 3.14 12.09
N ASN A 126 15.85 2.21 11.73
CA ASN A 126 15.82 0.85 12.25
C ASN A 126 16.51 -0.17 11.31
N GLY A 127 17.30 0.30 10.33
CA GLY A 127 18.06 -0.56 9.43
C GLY A 127 17.23 -1.23 8.33
N ILE A 128 15.95 -0.86 8.17
CA ILE A 128 15.06 -1.39 7.14
C ILE A 128 15.16 -0.50 5.91
N GLN A 129 15.73 -1.02 4.83
CA GLN A 129 15.86 -0.30 3.56
C GLN A 129 14.51 0.15 3.04
N SER A 130 14.35 1.45 2.85
CA SER A 130 13.09 2.02 2.41
C SER A 130 13.26 3.38 1.71
N TYR A 131 12.30 3.72 0.86
CA TYR A 131 12.31 4.98 0.11
C TYR A 131 10.89 5.45 -0.23
N ILE A 132 10.78 6.70 -0.69
CA ILE A 132 9.53 7.25 -1.21
C ILE A 132 9.41 6.88 -2.68
N SER A 133 8.26 6.28 -3.04
CA SER A 133 7.91 6.01 -4.44
C SER A 133 6.91 7.06 -4.94
N TYR A 134 7.11 7.50 -6.18
CA TYR A 134 6.22 8.44 -6.86
C TYR A 134 5.39 7.76 -7.96
N SER A 135 5.36 6.43 -7.99
CA SER A 135 4.50 5.67 -8.89
C SER A 135 4.19 4.29 -8.34
N ALA A 136 2.92 4.03 -8.09
CA ALA A 136 2.41 2.69 -7.77
C ALA A 136 2.15 1.83 -9.02
N GLY A 137 2.65 2.26 -10.19
CA GLY A 137 2.35 1.66 -11.49
C GLY A 137 1.00 2.13 -12.03
N THR A 138 0.39 1.30 -12.89
CA THR A 138 -0.90 1.59 -13.54
C THR A 138 -1.88 0.44 -13.42
N PHE A 139 -1.59 -0.53 -12.55
CA PHE A 139 -2.38 -1.73 -12.31
C PHE A 139 -3.22 -1.60 -11.02
N ILE A 140 -3.68 -2.71 -10.44
CA ILE A 140 -4.59 -2.73 -9.28
C ILE A 140 -4.02 -1.98 -8.06
N CYS A 141 -2.71 -1.99 -7.84
CA CYS A 141 -2.10 -1.25 -6.74
C CYS A 141 -2.32 0.27 -6.88
N ASN A 142 -2.07 0.82 -8.07
CA ASN A 142 -2.35 2.22 -8.37
C ASN A 142 -3.84 2.52 -8.31
N TYR A 143 -4.68 1.64 -8.86
CA TYR A 143 -6.14 1.78 -8.79
C TYR A 143 -6.62 1.95 -7.33
N VAL A 144 -6.17 1.10 -6.42
CA VAL A 144 -6.49 1.18 -4.98
C VAL A 144 -5.88 2.42 -4.34
N CYS A 145 -4.61 2.71 -4.61
CA CYS A 145 -3.91 3.89 -4.06
C CYS A 145 -4.61 5.19 -4.43
N TYR A 146 -4.89 5.39 -5.72
CA TYR A 146 -5.58 6.56 -6.23
C TYR A 146 -6.99 6.68 -5.65
N TYR A 147 -7.78 5.59 -5.72
CA TYR A 147 -9.19 5.61 -5.30
C TYR A 147 -9.33 5.96 -3.81
N MET A 148 -8.48 5.38 -2.95
CA MET A 148 -8.48 5.70 -1.52
C MET A 148 -8.03 7.14 -1.25
N ALA A 149 -7.01 7.64 -1.95
CA ALA A 149 -6.57 9.02 -1.84
C ALA A 149 -7.66 10.02 -2.29
N TYR A 150 -8.35 9.73 -3.40
CA TYR A 150 -9.53 10.48 -3.85
C TYR A 150 -10.62 10.53 -2.78
N LEU A 151 -10.97 9.39 -2.19
CA LEU A 151 -12.03 9.33 -1.16
C LEU A 151 -11.70 10.13 0.09
N THR A 152 -10.43 10.21 0.51
CA THR A 152 -10.03 11.05 1.65
C THR A 152 -10.18 12.55 1.34
N ARG A 153 -10.20 12.95 0.07
CA ARG A 153 -10.44 14.33 -0.35
C ARG A 153 -11.94 14.64 -0.46
N MET A 154 -12.70 13.72 -1.05
CA MET A 154 -14.08 13.99 -1.45
C MET A 154 -15.11 13.58 -0.38
N ARG A 155 -14.93 12.41 0.25
CA ARG A 155 -15.97 11.82 1.12
C ARG A 155 -15.53 11.67 2.57
N TYR A 156 -14.35 11.15 2.83
CA TYR A 156 -13.87 10.80 4.17
C TYR A 156 -12.75 11.73 4.64
N LYS A 157 -13.04 13.03 4.78
CA LYS A 157 -12.05 14.09 5.04
C LYS A 157 -11.22 13.90 6.32
N ASN A 158 -11.73 13.14 7.29
CA ASN A 158 -11.03 12.86 8.56
C ASN A 158 -10.26 11.53 8.51
N MET A 159 -10.43 10.74 7.46
CA MET A 159 -9.74 9.47 7.26
C MET A 159 -8.37 9.70 6.61
N LYS A 160 -7.38 8.90 7.00
CA LYS A 160 -6.10 8.83 6.30
C LYS A 160 -6.07 7.63 5.37
N SER A 161 -5.37 7.76 4.25
CA SER A 161 -5.06 6.62 3.38
C SER A 161 -3.60 6.63 2.95
N GLY A 162 -3.05 5.43 2.79
CA GLY A 162 -1.70 5.22 2.31
C GLY A 162 -1.54 3.89 1.60
N PHE A 163 -0.43 3.76 0.90
CA PHE A 163 -0.06 2.54 0.20
C PHE A 163 1.44 2.26 0.41
N ILE A 164 1.76 1.01 0.76
CA ILE A 164 3.13 0.52 0.95
C ILE A 164 3.34 -0.67 0.02
N HIS A 165 4.44 -0.66 -0.72
CA HIS A 165 4.88 -1.85 -1.42
C HIS A 165 6.01 -2.54 -0.66
N VAL A 166 5.91 -3.86 -0.53
CA VAL A 166 6.97 -4.75 -0.07
C VAL A 166 7.61 -5.46 -1.28
N PRO A 167 8.91 -5.78 -1.24
CA PRO A 167 9.58 -6.53 -2.30
C PRO A 167 9.12 -8.01 -2.33
N TYR A 168 9.76 -8.82 -3.15
CA TYR A 168 9.63 -10.27 -3.05
C TYR A 168 10.06 -10.78 -1.67
N MET A 169 9.39 -11.80 -1.19
CA MET A 169 9.80 -12.54 0.01
C MET A 169 11.00 -13.46 -0.32
N GLU A 170 11.90 -13.60 0.63
CA GLU A 170 12.99 -14.58 0.53
C GLU A 170 12.45 -15.98 0.17
N GLY A 171 13.08 -16.63 -0.81
CA GLY A 171 12.66 -17.93 -1.34
C GLY A 171 11.49 -17.89 -2.33
N GLN A 172 10.85 -16.74 -2.56
CA GLN A 172 9.77 -16.61 -3.54
C GLN A 172 10.29 -16.70 -4.99
N GLN A 173 11.48 -16.16 -5.26
CA GLN A 173 12.11 -16.15 -6.56
C GLN A 173 13.26 -17.17 -6.65
N LYS A 174 13.40 -17.82 -7.81
CA LYS A 174 14.51 -18.76 -8.08
C LYS A 174 15.82 -18.03 -8.36
N ASP A 175 15.75 -16.87 -9.01
CA ASP A 175 16.91 -16.04 -9.30
C ASP A 175 17.32 -15.25 -8.04
N LYS A 176 18.48 -15.62 -7.49
CA LYS A 176 19.05 -15.01 -6.29
C LYS A 176 19.56 -13.56 -6.51
N ASN A 177 19.69 -13.12 -7.76
CA ASN A 177 20.06 -11.73 -8.06
C ASN A 177 18.88 -10.77 -7.92
N ILE A 178 17.65 -11.27 -7.86
CA ILE A 178 16.48 -10.44 -7.62
C ILE A 178 16.38 -10.15 -6.12
N TYR A 179 16.33 -8.86 -5.77
CA TYR A 179 16.21 -8.45 -4.38
C TYR A 179 14.97 -9.07 -3.72
N SER A 180 15.16 -9.57 -2.52
CA SER A 180 14.11 -10.12 -1.67
C SER A 180 14.37 -9.72 -0.21
N MET A 181 13.32 -9.75 0.60
CA MET A 181 13.35 -9.39 2.02
C MET A 181 12.70 -10.49 2.84
N SER A 182 13.20 -10.74 4.04
CA SER A 182 12.56 -11.71 4.93
C SER A 182 11.16 -11.25 5.33
N LEU A 183 10.26 -12.19 5.52
CA LEU A 183 8.90 -11.87 5.96
C LEU A 183 8.90 -11.18 7.34
N ASP A 184 9.82 -11.55 8.22
CA ASP A 184 9.96 -10.95 9.55
C ASP A 184 10.35 -9.46 9.45
N THR A 185 11.28 -9.11 8.55
CA THR A 185 11.66 -7.72 8.27
C THR A 185 10.49 -6.92 7.68
N MET A 186 9.69 -7.53 6.80
CA MET A 186 8.47 -6.87 6.27
C MET A 186 7.46 -6.59 7.38
N VAL A 187 7.23 -7.54 8.28
CA VAL A 187 6.31 -7.39 9.43
C VAL A 187 6.79 -6.28 10.36
N GLU A 188 8.08 -6.28 10.72
CA GLU A 188 8.68 -5.22 11.52
C GLU A 188 8.54 -3.84 10.84
N GLY A 189 8.82 -3.77 9.54
CA GLY A 189 8.67 -2.54 8.77
C GLY A 189 7.24 -2.01 8.74
N LEU A 190 6.25 -2.89 8.57
CA LEU A 190 4.84 -2.51 8.62
C LEU A 190 4.44 -2.05 10.04
N GLU A 191 4.94 -2.68 11.09
CA GLU A 191 4.67 -2.26 12.48
C GLU A 191 5.25 -0.87 12.76
N ILE A 192 6.49 -0.59 12.33
CA ILE A 192 7.12 0.74 12.43
C ILE A 192 6.30 1.79 11.65
N ALA A 193 5.85 1.45 10.43
CA ALA A 193 5.02 2.34 9.62
C ALA A 193 3.70 2.67 10.35
N ILE A 194 3.03 1.69 10.93
CA ILE A 194 1.78 1.87 11.68
C ILE A 194 2.02 2.73 12.92
N LYS A 195 3.04 2.44 13.72
CA LYS A 195 3.41 3.25 14.90
C LYS A 195 3.69 4.71 14.51
N THR A 196 4.36 4.91 13.37
CA THR A 196 4.62 6.25 12.84
C THR A 196 3.33 6.97 12.45
N ILE A 197 2.37 6.28 11.80
CA ILE A 197 1.07 6.85 11.44
C ILE A 197 0.27 7.26 12.70
N ILE A 198 0.32 6.45 13.76
CA ILE A 198 -0.36 6.71 15.04
C ILE A 198 0.20 7.95 15.72
N THR A 199 1.52 8.09 15.76
CA THR A 199 2.20 9.14 16.54
C THR A 199 2.42 10.44 15.78
N THR A 200 2.37 10.42 14.45
CA THR A 200 2.71 11.57 13.60
C THR A 200 1.46 12.22 12.99
N LYS A 201 1.06 13.37 13.54
CA LYS A 201 -0.10 14.12 13.02
C LYS A 201 0.18 14.83 11.69
N LYS A 202 1.38 15.37 11.51
CA LYS A 202 1.84 16.10 10.32
C LYS A 202 3.20 15.58 9.89
N ASP A 203 3.36 15.33 8.59
CA ASP A 203 4.62 14.82 8.05
C ASP A 203 5.79 15.77 8.29
N ILE A 204 6.99 15.21 8.39
CA ILE A 204 8.22 15.97 8.63
C ILE A 204 8.68 16.72 7.37
N LYS A 205 9.38 17.85 7.58
CA LYS A 205 10.10 18.55 6.53
C LYS A 205 11.52 17.96 6.45
N TYR A 206 11.76 17.08 5.51
CA TYR A 206 13.04 16.45 5.26
C TYR A 206 13.21 16.19 3.76
N SER A 207 14.44 16.25 3.24
CA SER A 207 14.70 16.00 1.83
C SER A 207 14.81 14.51 1.55
N TYR A 208 13.88 13.99 0.75
CA TYR A 208 13.86 12.63 0.17
C TYR A 208 13.55 12.69 -1.33
N GLY A 209 13.87 13.81 -1.95
CA GLY A 209 13.71 13.97 -3.40
C GLY A 209 14.70 13.09 -4.17
N THR A 210 14.34 12.69 -5.38
CA THR A 210 15.21 12.00 -6.33
C THR A 210 15.84 13.02 -7.29
N LEU A 211 17.04 12.71 -7.79
CA LEU A 211 17.75 13.55 -8.77
C LEU A 211 17.54 13.07 -10.22
N ASN A 212 16.80 11.98 -10.42
CA ASN A 212 16.51 11.32 -11.69
C ASN A 212 15.14 10.65 -11.69
#